data_9ed6036b1ad6393c877506ab707c4a41
#
_entry.id   9ed6036b1ad6393c877506ab707c4a41
#
_cell.length_a   1.000
_cell.length_b   1.000
_cell.length_c   1.000
_cell.angle_alpha   90.00
_cell.angle_beta   90.00
_cell.angle_gamma   90.00
#
_symmetry.space_group_name_H-M   'P 1'
#
loop_
_entity.id
_entity.type
_entity.pdbx_description
1 polymer ?
#
loop_
_entity_poly.entity_id
_entity_poly.type
_entity_poly.pdbx_seq_one_letter_code
_entity_poly.pdbx_strand_id
1 'polypeptide(L)'
;MPIHTRLALLAAVAAAVVAAPGDAQDKPAAKKLYCWNQNGARVCSDTLPPEAVNQARDEFNVKSGMRSAEVQRAMSSDERAAAAASEQQRQADLAAEQMRKRTDQAMLMSYQSEDDLRRVFNERIAIVDNNIHTARFNVTSLREGLASMLRAAGDRELAGQAVADKLAGDIQQRHRELMAQLRLQGSFEQQRTALDGEITDILQRYRAMKGAQDTATPAG
;
A
#
# COMPACT_ATOMS: atom_id res chain seq x y z
N MET A 1 -19.19 29.80 35.82
CA MET A 1 -20.44 29.38 36.48
C MET A 1 -20.51 27.88 36.47
N PRO A 2 -20.68 27.24 37.61
CA PRO A 2 -20.51 25.80 37.78
C PRO A 2 -21.86 25.07 37.67
N ILE A 3 -21.86 23.85 37.18
CA ILE A 3 -23.02 22.96 37.24
C ILE A 3 -22.60 21.57 37.71
N HIS A 4 -22.87 21.39 38.96
CA HIS A 4 -23.38 20.27 39.73
C HIS A 4 -23.10 18.82 39.32
N THR A 5 -22.19 18.26 40.09
CA THR A 5 -22.14 16.94 40.72
C THR A 5 -23.49 16.28 40.93
N ARG A 6 -23.69 15.03 40.42
CA ARG A 6 -24.58 14.06 41.04
C ARG A 6 -23.89 12.73 41.22
N LEU A 7 -23.48 12.48 42.44
CA LEU A 7 -23.13 11.18 43.02
C LEU A 7 -24.41 10.31 43.02
N ALA A 8 -24.32 9.12 42.46
CA ALA A 8 -25.28 8.04 42.71
C ALA A 8 -24.49 6.83 43.22
N LEU A 9 -24.61 6.60 44.52
CA LEU A 9 -24.21 5.35 45.19
C LEU A 9 -25.05 4.20 44.60
N LEU A 10 -24.44 3.14 44.15
CA LEU A 10 -25.09 1.85 43.95
C LEU A 10 -24.35 0.79 44.77
N ALA A 11 -25.10 0.14 45.62
CA ALA A 11 -24.70 -0.83 46.61
C ALA A 11 -24.09 -2.09 45.98
N ALA A 12 -22.96 -2.53 46.55
CA ALA A 12 -22.32 -3.80 46.26
C ALA A 12 -23.10 -4.94 46.91
N VAL A 13 -23.69 -5.82 46.13
CA VAL A 13 -24.17 -7.14 46.58
C VAL A 13 -23.03 -8.14 46.30
N ALA A 14 -22.29 -8.50 47.34
CA ALA A 14 -21.32 -9.56 47.29
C ALA A 14 -22.04 -10.92 47.34
N ALA A 15 -22.17 -11.57 46.17
CA ALA A 15 -22.52 -12.99 46.11
C ALA A 15 -21.24 -13.81 46.25
N ALA A 16 -21.05 -14.39 47.44
CA ALA A 16 -20.01 -15.37 47.68
C ALA A 16 -20.34 -16.68 46.92
N VAL A 17 -19.69 -16.88 45.80
CA VAL A 17 -19.66 -18.18 45.12
C VAL A 17 -18.62 -19.03 45.82
N VAL A 18 -19.11 -19.99 46.59
CA VAL A 18 -18.28 -21.08 47.15
C VAL A 18 -17.86 -21.97 45.97
N ALA A 19 -16.65 -21.78 45.48
CA ALA A 19 -16.01 -22.70 44.54
C ALA A 19 -15.60 -23.95 45.27
N ALA A 20 -16.31 -25.05 45.04
CA ALA A 20 -15.83 -26.36 45.46
C ALA A 20 -14.49 -26.67 44.75
N PRO A 21 -13.47 -27.21 45.41
CA PRO A 21 -12.27 -27.70 44.74
C PRO A 21 -12.68 -28.90 43.91
N GLY A 22 -12.79 -28.71 42.57
CA GLY A 22 -12.85 -29.80 41.66
C GLY A 22 -11.47 -30.48 41.66
N ASP A 23 -11.42 -31.70 42.14
CA ASP A 23 -10.27 -32.59 41.94
C ASP A 23 -10.02 -32.71 40.43
N ALA A 24 -9.11 -31.91 39.92
CA ALA A 24 -8.51 -32.14 38.61
C ALA A 24 -7.67 -33.43 38.75
N GLN A 25 -8.29 -34.58 38.50
CA GLN A 25 -7.56 -35.83 38.31
C GLN A 25 -6.56 -35.60 37.16
N ASP A 26 -5.32 -35.35 37.50
CA ASP A 26 -4.21 -35.44 36.57
C ASP A 26 -4.18 -36.86 36.01
N LYS A 27 -4.82 -37.06 34.84
CA LYS A 27 -4.60 -38.26 34.06
C LYS A 27 -3.10 -38.32 33.78
N PRO A 28 -2.41 -39.42 34.22
CA PRO A 28 -0.98 -39.51 34.01
C PRO A 28 -0.73 -39.35 32.49
N ALA A 29 0.08 -38.35 32.16
CA ALA A 29 0.39 -38.03 30.76
C ALA A 29 0.90 -39.30 30.09
N ALA A 30 0.24 -39.73 29.03
CA ALA A 30 0.62 -40.94 28.32
C ALA A 30 2.08 -40.82 27.91
N LYS A 31 2.91 -41.76 28.31
CA LYS A 31 4.34 -41.75 27.97
C LYS A 31 4.45 -41.75 26.44
N LYS A 32 5.19 -40.76 25.92
CA LYS A 32 5.42 -40.57 24.49
C LYS A 32 6.81 -41.04 24.12
N LEU A 33 6.95 -41.62 22.93
CA LEU A 33 8.23 -41.90 22.30
C LEU A 33 8.38 -40.94 21.12
N TYR A 34 9.50 -40.23 21.10
CA TYR A 34 9.85 -39.24 20.06
C TYR A 34 10.84 -39.88 19.09
N CYS A 35 10.54 -39.89 17.80
CA CYS A 35 11.42 -40.41 16.78
C CYS A 35 11.77 -39.31 15.77
N TRP A 36 13.05 -39.04 15.56
CA TRP A 36 13.58 -38.05 14.62
C TRP A 36 14.70 -38.63 13.79
N ASN A 37 15.14 -37.93 12.76
CA ASN A 37 16.28 -38.33 11.94
C ASN A 37 17.54 -37.65 12.44
N GLN A 38 18.56 -38.42 12.83
CA GLN A 38 19.86 -37.90 13.24
C GLN A 38 20.95 -38.52 12.34
N ASN A 39 21.63 -37.71 11.56
CA ASN A 39 22.70 -38.13 10.64
C ASN A 39 22.28 -39.26 9.67
N GLY A 40 21.05 -39.19 9.16
CA GLY A 40 20.50 -40.20 8.22
C GLY A 40 19.93 -41.46 8.87
N ALA A 41 20.06 -41.61 10.19
CA ALA A 41 19.49 -42.73 10.95
C ALA A 41 18.26 -42.27 11.76
N ARG A 42 17.26 -43.12 11.86
CA ARG A 42 16.07 -42.87 12.71
C ARG A 42 16.42 -43.21 14.16
N VAL A 43 16.35 -42.20 15.00
CA VAL A 43 16.58 -42.34 16.47
C VAL A 43 15.27 -42.13 17.19
N CYS A 44 14.98 -42.94 18.19
CA CYS A 44 13.80 -42.82 19.02
C CYS A 44 14.19 -42.79 20.50
N SER A 45 13.57 -41.90 21.29
CA SER A 45 13.78 -41.78 22.73
C SER A 45 12.48 -41.36 23.44
N ASP A 46 12.37 -41.65 24.72
CA ASP A 46 11.28 -41.18 25.58
C ASP A 46 11.46 -39.71 26.02
N THR A 47 12.67 -39.18 25.83
CA THR A 47 13.04 -37.77 26.08
C THR A 47 13.52 -37.12 24.82
N LEU A 48 13.05 -35.91 24.53
CA LEU A 48 13.46 -35.13 23.37
C LEU A 48 14.69 -34.26 23.74
N PRO A 49 15.87 -34.51 23.14
CA PRO A 49 17.05 -33.70 23.43
C PRO A 49 16.91 -32.30 22.82
N PRO A 50 17.54 -31.25 23.41
CA PRO A 50 17.43 -29.86 22.95
C PRO A 50 17.73 -29.66 21.47
N GLU A 51 18.68 -30.39 20.90
CA GLU A 51 19.07 -30.34 19.50
C GLU A 51 17.99 -30.91 18.55
N ALA A 52 17.12 -31.79 19.02
CA ALA A 52 16.05 -32.38 18.23
C ALA A 52 14.71 -31.62 18.36
N VAL A 53 14.59 -30.66 19.26
CA VAL A 53 13.35 -29.92 19.54
C VAL A 53 12.83 -29.23 18.27
N ASN A 54 13.72 -28.69 17.43
CA ASN A 54 13.40 -27.96 16.21
C ASN A 54 13.41 -28.85 14.96
N GLN A 55 13.70 -30.16 15.09
CA GLN A 55 13.71 -31.09 13.97
C GLN A 55 12.33 -31.70 13.72
N ALA A 56 12.11 -32.20 12.50
CA ALA A 56 10.92 -32.99 12.19
C ALA A 56 10.97 -34.28 13.01
N ARG A 57 9.85 -34.64 13.63
CA ARG A 57 9.74 -35.84 14.46
C ARG A 57 8.35 -36.44 14.41
N ASP A 58 8.30 -37.73 14.65
CA ASP A 58 7.07 -38.48 14.94
C ASP A 58 6.94 -38.71 16.44
N GLU A 59 5.76 -38.51 16.97
CA GLU A 59 5.41 -38.84 18.35
C GLU A 59 4.54 -40.10 18.38
N PHE A 60 4.91 -41.09 19.18
CA PHE A 60 4.18 -42.33 19.35
C PHE A 60 3.71 -42.49 20.79
N ASN A 61 2.56 -43.10 20.97
CA ASN A 61 2.09 -43.51 22.28
C ASN A 61 2.78 -44.83 22.66
N VAL A 62 3.52 -44.83 23.75
CA VAL A 62 4.31 -46.02 24.20
C VAL A 62 3.43 -47.22 24.49
N LYS A 63 2.17 -47.03 24.95
CA LYS A 63 1.27 -48.13 25.30
C LYS A 63 0.63 -48.80 24.10
N SER A 64 0.24 -47.99 23.08
CA SER A 64 -0.49 -48.51 21.91
C SER A 64 0.41 -48.68 20.67
N GLY A 65 1.65 -48.14 20.69
CA GLY A 65 2.53 -48.12 19.52
C GLY A 65 2.01 -47.25 18.40
N MET A 66 0.87 -46.59 18.56
CA MET A 66 0.26 -45.78 17.51
C MET A 66 0.94 -44.41 17.45
N ARG A 67 1.11 -43.89 16.21
CA ARG A 67 1.57 -42.49 16.00
C ARG A 67 0.52 -41.54 16.54
N SER A 68 0.91 -40.69 17.48
CA SER A 68 0.04 -39.70 18.11
C SER A 68 0.14 -38.33 17.46
N ALA A 69 1.31 -37.99 16.90
CA ALA A 69 1.51 -36.73 16.18
C ALA A 69 2.71 -36.83 15.21
N GLU A 70 2.67 -36.03 14.16
CA GLU A 70 3.78 -35.71 13.29
C GLU A 70 4.10 -34.22 13.47
N VAL A 71 5.29 -33.90 13.92
CA VAL A 71 5.73 -32.54 14.14
C VAL A 71 6.72 -32.17 13.04
N GLN A 72 6.36 -31.16 12.27
CA GLN A 72 7.21 -30.63 11.23
C GLN A 72 8.45 -29.94 11.84
N ARG A 73 9.53 -29.86 11.08
CA ARG A 73 10.70 -29.07 11.45
C ARG A 73 10.30 -27.61 11.71
N ALA A 74 10.86 -27.00 12.73
CA ALA A 74 10.71 -25.56 12.93
C ALA A 74 11.30 -24.80 11.74
N MET A 75 10.60 -23.80 11.28
CA MET A 75 11.09 -22.92 10.21
C MET A 75 12.33 -22.15 10.68
N SER A 76 13.31 -21.98 9.80
CA SER A 76 14.45 -21.10 10.04
C SER A 76 14.00 -19.62 10.18
N SER A 77 14.90 -18.75 10.63
CA SER A 77 14.64 -17.31 10.67
C SER A 77 14.26 -16.76 9.30
N ASP A 78 14.96 -17.20 8.27
CA ASP A 78 14.76 -16.73 6.90
C ASP A 78 13.44 -17.27 6.30
N GLU A 79 13.11 -18.53 6.57
CA GLU A 79 11.81 -19.11 6.19
C GLU A 79 10.64 -18.38 6.87
N ARG A 80 10.78 -18.05 8.16
CA ARG A 80 9.76 -17.27 8.86
C ARG A 80 9.63 -15.86 8.32
N ALA A 81 10.76 -15.20 8.00
CA ALA A 81 10.76 -13.88 7.39
C ALA A 81 10.11 -13.90 6.00
N ALA A 82 10.43 -14.90 5.18
CA ALA A 82 9.83 -15.08 3.86
C ALA A 82 8.31 -15.37 3.94
N ALA A 83 7.90 -16.23 4.89
CA ALA A 83 6.49 -16.51 5.13
C ALA A 83 5.73 -15.28 5.62
N ALA A 84 6.32 -14.49 6.52
CA ALA A 84 5.74 -13.23 6.98
C ALA A 84 5.62 -12.20 5.85
N ALA A 85 6.65 -12.06 5.01
CA ALA A 85 6.61 -11.15 3.86
C ALA A 85 5.54 -11.57 2.84
N SER A 86 5.41 -12.87 2.55
CA SER A 86 4.38 -13.38 1.65
C SER A 86 2.96 -13.18 2.21
N GLU A 87 2.79 -13.31 3.52
CA GLU A 87 1.51 -13.04 4.17
C GLU A 87 1.15 -11.55 4.14
N GLN A 88 2.12 -10.66 4.40
CA GLN A 88 1.94 -9.22 4.27
C GLN A 88 1.53 -8.83 2.85
N GLN A 89 2.18 -9.41 1.83
CA GLN A 89 1.82 -9.17 0.44
C GLN A 89 0.38 -9.62 0.16
N ARG A 90 -0.01 -10.82 0.57
CA ARG A 90 -1.39 -11.31 0.41
C ARG A 90 -2.41 -10.39 1.09
N GLN A 91 -2.13 -9.92 2.30
CA GLN A 91 -3.01 -8.99 3.02
C GLN A 91 -3.13 -7.65 2.29
N ALA A 92 -2.02 -7.14 1.75
CA ALA A 92 -2.01 -5.91 0.95
C ALA A 92 -2.84 -6.07 -0.33
N ASP A 93 -2.69 -7.20 -1.03
CA ASP A 93 -3.44 -7.49 -2.26
C ASP A 93 -4.94 -7.62 -1.98
N LEU A 94 -5.33 -8.32 -0.91
CA LEU A 94 -6.73 -8.42 -0.49
C LEU A 94 -7.32 -7.05 -0.10
N ALA A 95 -6.56 -6.23 0.62
CA ALA A 95 -6.98 -4.88 0.99
C ALA A 95 -7.15 -4.00 -0.26
N ALA A 96 -6.23 -4.08 -1.21
CA ALA A 96 -6.31 -3.36 -2.49
C ALA A 96 -7.54 -3.79 -3.31
N GLU A 97 -7.83 -5.09 -3.37
CA GLU A 97 -9.02 -5.61 -4.05
C GLU A 97 -10.33 -5.12 -3.39
N GLN A 98 -10.40 -5.16 -2.06
CA GLN A 98 -11.56 -4.66 -1.33
C GLN A 98 -11.77 -3.15 -1.56
N MET A 99 -10.68 -2.37 -1.54
CA MET A 99 -10.73 -0.94 -1.81
C MET A 99 -11.23 -0.68 -3.23
N ARG A 100 -10.73 -1.44 -4.21
CA ARG A 100 -11.18 -1.34 -5.61
C ARG A 100 -12.68 -1.62 -5.73
N LYS A 101 -13.18 -2.72 -5.14
CA LYS A 101 -14.62 -3.05 -5.13
C LYS A 101 -15.47 -1.96 -4.51
N ARG A 102 -15.03 -1.36 -3.39
CA ARG A 102 -15.76 -0.24 -2.75
C ARG A 102 -15.78 1.00 -3.65
N THR A 103 -14.65 1.33 -4.27
CA THR A 103 -14.56 2.46 -5.21
C THR A 103 -15.47 2.24 -6.42
N ASP A 104 -15.50 1.03 -6.96
CA ASP A 104 -16.33 0.65 -8.09
C ASP A 104 -17.83 0.75 -7.74
N GLN A 105 -18.24 0.27 -6.58
CA GLN A 105 -19.61 0.42 -6.09
C GLN A 105 -20.00 1.89 -5.88
N ALA A 106 -19.11 2.68 -5.25
CA ALA A 106 -19.34 4.10 -5.06
C ALA A 106 -19.48 4.85 -6.40
N MET A 107 -18.70 4.46 -7.40
CA MET A 107 -18.78 5.01 -8.75
C MET A 107 -20.13 4.71 -9.41
N LEU A 108 -20.64 3.48 -9.31
CA LEU A 108 -21.96 3.11 -9.83
C LEU A 108 -23.11 3.87 -9.14
N MET A 109 -22.96 4.16 -7.83
CA MET A 109 -23.95 4.93 -7.08
C MET A 109 -23.89 6.43 -7.41
N SER A 110 -22.71 6.96 -7.71
CA SER A 110 -22.47 8.39 -7.93
C SER A 110 -22.80 8.85 -9.35
N TYR A 111 -22.65 7.97 -10.33
CA TYR A 111 -22.82 8.28 -11.75
C TYR A 111 -23.91 7.41 -12.36
N GLN A 112 -24.95 8.04 -12.88
CA GLN A 112 -26.06 7.33 -13.50
C GLN A 112 -25.72 6.84 -14.92
N SER A 113 -24.86 7.57 -15.60
CA SER A 113 -24.40 7.28 -16.97
C SER A 113 -22.90 7.40 -17.13
N GLU A 114 -22.37 6.78 -18.19
CA GLU A 114 -20.97 6.97 -18.59
C GLU A 114 -20.69 8.44 -18.97
N ASP A 115 -21.66 9.14 -19.52
CA ASP A 115 -21.52 10.54 -19.90
C ASP A 115 -21.36 11.48 -18.69
N ASP A 116 -22.02 11.17 -17.57
CA ASP A 116 -21.81 11.90 -16.33
C ASP A 116 -20.37 11.73 -15.82
N LEU A 117 -19.89 10.50 -15.84
CA LEU A 117 -18.52 10.17 -15.46
C LEU A 117 -17.49 10.84 -16.39
N ARG A 118 -17.72 10.80 -17.71
CA ARG A 118 -16.89 11.49 -18.70
C ARG A 118 -16.83 13.00 -18.51
N ARG A 119 -17.94 13.61 -18.11
CA ARG A 119 -17.99 15.06 -17.87
C ARG A 119 -17.01 15.47 -16.77
N VAL A 120 -16.98 14.72 -15.65
CA VAL A 120 -16.03 14.97 -14.55
C VAL A 120 -14.58 14.80 -15.00
N PHE A 121 -14.30 13.79 -15.83
CA PHE A 121 -12.96 13.61 -16.36
C PHE A 121 -12.56 14.72 -17.34
N ASN A 122 -13.48 15.19 -18.17
CA ASN A 122 -13.23 16.31 -19.08
C ASN A 122 -12.85 17.59 -18.33
N GLU A 123 -13.47 17.83 -17.16
CA GLU A 123 -13.08 18.95 -16.29
C GLU A 123 -11.65 18.78 -15.74
N ARG A 124 -11.28 17.58 -15.28
CA ARG A 124 -9.90 17.28 -14.84
C ARG A 124 -8.89 17.45 -15.98
N ILE A 125 -9.22 16.95 -17.19
CA ILE A 125 -8.41 17.12 -18.40
C ILE A 125 -8.19 18.59 -18.68
N ALA A 126 -9.26 19.39 -18.70
CA ALA A 126 -9.18 20.82 -18.99
C ALA A 126 -8.27 21.57 -18.00
N ILE A 127 -8.28 21.20 -16.74
CA ILE A 127 -7.37 21.78 -15.73
C ILE A 127 -5.90 21.45 -16.05
N VAL A 128 -5.59 20.19 -16.37
CA VAL A 128 -4.21 19.78 -16.68
C VAL A 128 -3.74 20.41 -17.99
N ASP A 129 -4.59 20.43 -19.02
CA ASP A 129 -4.28 21.05 -20.31
C ASP A 129 -4.03 22.58 -20.18
N ASN A 130 -4.80 23.25 -19.33
CA ASN A 130 -4.57 24.67 -19.02
C ASN A 130 -3.23 24.89 -18.28
N ASN A 131 -2.85 23.99 -17.38
CA ASN A 131 -1.55 24.04 -16.71
C ASN A 131 -0.39 23.83 -17.71
N ILE A 132 -0.54 22.90 -18.66
CA ILE A 132 0.43 22.69 -19.75
C ILE A 132 0.55 23.93 -20.61
N HIS A 133 -0.58 24.52 -21.02
CA HIS A 133 -0.59 25.74 -21.80
C HIS A 133 0.14 26.90 -21.10
N THR A 134 -0.17 27.12 -19.84
CA THR A 134 0.48 28.14 -19.00
C THR A 134 1.98 27.90 -18.87
N ALA A 135 2.39 26.64 -18.61
CA ALA A 135 3.81 26.29 -18.51
C ALA A 135 4.56 26.52 -19.83
N ARG A 136 3.96 26.16 -20.98
CA ARG A 136 4.51 26.41 -22.32
C ARG A 136 4.68 27.90 -22.60
N PHE A 137 3.68 28.70 -22.26
CA PHE A 137 3.77 30.15 -22.38
C PHE A 137 4.93 30.73 -21.56
N ASN A 138 5.05 30.29 -20.30
CA ASN A 138 6.14 30.73 -19.43
C ASN A 138 7.52 30.33 -19.97
N VAL A 139 7.65 29.09 -20.49
CA VAL A 139 8.90 28.61 -21.11
C VAL A 139 9.26 29.46 -22.34
N THR A 140 8.30 29.79 -23.18
CA THR A 140 8.53 30.65 -24.35
C THR A 140 8.99 32.04 -23.93
N SER A 141 8.29 32.68 -23.01
CA SER A 141 8.65 34.02 -22.49
C SER A 141 10.04 34.04 -21.85
N LEU A 142 10.38 33.00 -21.06
CA LEU A 142 11.71 32.89 -20.44
C LEU A 142 12.82 32.69 -21.47
N ARG A 143 12.59 31.89 -22.51
CA ARG A 143 13.52 31.70 -23.63
C ARG A 143 13.79 32.98 -24.39
N GLU A 144 12.74 33.71 -24.73
CA GLU A 144 12.84 35.00 -25.44
C GLU A 144 13.61 36.04 -24.60
N GLY A 145 13.27 36.14 -23.31
CA GLY A 145 13.98 37.04 -22.40
C GLY A 145 15.47 36.67 -22.24
N LEU A 146 15.76 35.36 -22.09
CA LEU A 146 17.15 34.88 -21.99
C LEU A 146 17.92 35.15 -23.31
N ALA A 147 17.30 34.88 -24.47
CA ALA A 147 17.92 35.15 -25.77
C ALA A 147 18.23 36.65 -25.96
N SER A 148 17.36 37.54 -25.49
CA SER A 148 17.59 39.01 -25.52
C SER A 148 18.77 39.40 -24.65
N MET A 149 18.85 38.89 -23.41
CA MET A 149 19.97 39.16 -22.49
C MET A 149 21.31 38.63 -23.04
N LEU A 150 21.32 37.44 -23.64
CA LEU A 150 22.52 36.86 -24.25
C LEU A 150 23.00 37.67 -25.45
N ARG A 151 22.07 38.18 -26.30
CA ARG A 151 22.45 39.12 -27.40
C ARG A 151 23.09 40.37 -26.86
N ALA A 152 22.49 41.00 -25.84
CA ALA A 152 23.04 42.21 -25.22
C ALA A 152 24.44 41.99 -24.59
N ALA A 153 24.69 40.81 -24.03
CA ALA A 153 26.01 40.41 -23.53
C ALA A 153 27.01 40.20 -24.69
N GLY A 154 26.62 39.52 -25.75
CA GLY A 154 27.45 39.28 -26.94
C GLY A 154 27.80 40.59 -27.66
N ASP A 155 26.85 41.52 -27.81
CA ASP A 155 27.13 42.83 -28.42
C ASP A 155 28.20 43.62 -27.64
N ARG A 156 28.20 43.52 -26.32
CA ARG A 156 29.26 44.13 -25.49
C ARG A 156 30.63 43.49 -25.70
N GLU A 157 30.68 42.17 -25.71
CA GLU A 157 31.91 41.43 -25.95
C GLU A 157 32.49 41.74 -27.33
N LEU A 158 31.64 41.78 -28.38
CA LEU A 158 32.06 42.15 -29.72
C LEU A 158 32.58 43.58 -29.84
N ALA A 159 32.08 44.50 -28.97
CA ALA A 159 32.57 45.86 -28.88
C ALA A 159 33.82 45.99 -27.99
N GLY A 160 34.39 44.89 -27.51
CA GLY A 160 35.55 44.88 -26.58
C GLY A 160 35.24 45.36 -25.16
N GLN A 161 33.93 45.39 -24.78
CA GLN A 161 33.48 45.83 -23.47
C GLN A 161 33.23 44.61 -22.56
N ALA A 162 33.53 44.77 -21.28
CA ALA A 162 33.17 43.72 -20.31
C ALA A 162 31.67 43.60 -20.11
N VAL A 163 31.16 42.40 -19.96
CA VAL A 163 29.80 42.14 -19.52
C VAL A 163 29.67 42.52 -18.05
N ALA A 164 28.71 43.39 -17.74
CA ALA A 164 28.49 43.82 -16.36
C ALA A 164 28.04 42.63 -15.49
N ASP A 165 28.55 42.52 -14.26
CA ASP A 165 28.25 41.45 -13.31
C ASP A 165 26.74 41.26 -13.09
N LYS A 166 26.02 42.39 -13.05
CA LYS A 166 24.55 42.35 -12.96
C LYS A 166 23.90 41.62 -14.14
N LEU A 167 24.30 41.89 -15.38
CA LEU A 167 23.77 41.24 -16.56
C LEU A 167 24.11 39.75 -16.56
N ALA A 168 25.33 39.40 -16.17
CA ALA A 168 25.76 38.00 -16.05
C ALA A 168 24.92 37.23 -14.99
N GLY A 169 24.67 37.88 -13.84
CA GLY A 169 23.80 37.34 -12.79
C GLY A 169 22.35 37.14 -13.23
N ASP A 170 21.79 38.15 -13.93
CA ASP A 170 20.43 38.11 -14.47
C ASP A 170 20.26 36.96 -15.52
N ILE A 171 21.26 36.77 -16.40
CA ILE A 171 21.29 35.63 -17.35
C ILE A 171 21.26 34.29 -16.64
N GLN A 172 22.15 34.13 -15.62
CA GLN A 172 22.19 32.88 -14.86
C GLN A 172 20.87 32.59 -14.13
N GLN A 173 20.26 33.61 -13.54
CA GLN A 173 18.98 33.46 -12.88
C GLN A 173 17.88 33.09 -13.87
N ARG A 174 17.77 33.80 -14.98
CA ARG A 174 16.78 33.52 -16.04
C ARG A 174 16.94 32.09 -16.59
N HIS A 175 18.17 31.61 -16.75
CA HIS A 175 18.44 30.24 -17.15
C HIS A 175 17.95 29.23 -16.11
N ARG A 176 18.18 29.45 -14.80
CA ARG A 176 17.67 28.58 -13.72
C ARG A 176 16.14 28.53 -13.73
N GLU A 177 15.49 29.69 -13.90
CA GLU A 177 14.02 29.80 -14.01
C GLU A 177 13.50 29.00 -15.19
N LEU A 178 14.14 29.13 -16.37
CA LEU A 178 13.78 28.35 -17.56
C LEU A 178 13.89 26.85 -17.32
N MET A 179 14.99 26.39 -16.71
CA MET A 179 15.17 24.97 -16.39
C MET A 179 14.09 24.46 -15.41
N ALA A 180 13.69 25.27 -14.44
CA ALA A 180 12.61 24.93 -13.51
C ALA A 180 11.25 24.82 -14.25
N GLN A 181 10.94 25.77 -15.13
CA GLN A 181 9.69 25.76 -15.92
C GLN A 181 9.64 24.59 -16.91
N LEU A 182 10.76 24.21 -17.53
CA LEU A 182 10.83 23.03 -18.40
C LEU A 182 10.52 21.74 -17.64
N ARG A 183 11.04 21.59 -16.43
CA ARG A 183 10.72 20.43 -15.57
C ARG A 183 9.25 20.42 -15.18
N LEU A 184 8.69 21.58 -14.84
CA LEU A 184 7.27 21.70 -14.49
C LEU A 184 6.36 21.36 -15.68
N GLN A 185 6.68 21.88 -16.87
CA GLN A 185 5.97 21.51 -18.10
C GLN A 185 5.99 20.00 -18.34
N GLY A 186 7.16 19.37 -18.26
CA GLY A 186 7.30 17.92 -18.40
C GLY A 186 6.49 17.14 -17.37
N SER A 187 6.43 17.61 -16.12
CA SER A 187 5.59 17.01 -15.08
C SER A 187 4.09 17.06 -15.43
N PHE A 188 3.59 18.20 -15.93
CA PHE A 188 2.19 18.29 -16.36
C PHE A 188 1.87 17.43 -17.58
N GLU A 189 2.79 17.31 -18.54
CA GLU A 189 2.64 16.44 -19.70
C GLU A 189 2.61 14.95 -19.29
N GLN A 190 3.43 14.55 -18.33
CA GLN A 190 3.35 13.21 -17.73
C GLN A 190 2.03 12.98 -17.00
N GLN A 191 1.57 13.95 -16.20
CA GLN A 191 0.26 13.86 -15.53
C GLN A 191 -0.88 13.70 -16.53
N ARG A 192 -0.82 14.42 -17.66
CA ARG A 192 -1.83 14.33 -18.73
C ARG A 192 -1.88 12.92 -19.33
N THR A 193 -0.71 12.35 -19.63
CA THR A 193 -0.60 10.98 -20.16
C THR A 193 -1.12 9.94 -19.17
N ALA A 194 -0.74 10.08 -17.87
CA ALA A 194 -1.23 9.19 -16.82
C ALA A 194 -2.75 9.27 -16.65
N LEU A 195 -3.32 10.48 -16.77
CA LEU A 195 -4.75 10.71 -16.66
C LEU A 195 -5.53 10.03 -17.80
N ASP A 196 -5.01 10.01 -19.01
CA ASP A 196 -5.65 9.31 -20.15
C ASP A 196 -5.74 7.80 -19.91
N GLY A 197 -4.68 7.20 -19.35
CA GLY A 197 -4.68 5.80 -18.96
C GLY A 197 -5.68 5.52 -17.84
N GLU A 198 -5.67 6.34 -16.79
CA GLU A 198 -6.62 6.23 -15.65
C GLU A 198 -8.08 6.30 -16.13
N ILE A 199 -8.40 7.27 -17.00
CA ILE A 199 -9.75 7.45 -17.54
C ILE A 199 -10.18 6.24 -18.34
N THR A 200 -9.31 5.74 -19.22
CA THR A 200 -9.60 4.56 -20.03
C THR A 200 -9.94 3.35 -19.15
N ASP A 201 -9.15 3.10 -18.14
CA ASP A 201 -9.32 1.99 -17.19
C ASP A 201 -10.63 2.13 -16.39
N ILE A 202 -10.90 3.32 -15.88
CA ILE A 202 -12.13 3.60 -15.12
C ILE A 202 -13.38 3.44 -15.98
N LEU A 203 -13.37 3.95 -17.21
CA LEU A 203 -14.51 3.81 -18.12
C LEU A 203 -14.75 2.35 -18.51
N GLN A 204 -13.71 1.57 -18.75
CA GLN A 204 -13.85 0.13 -19.02
C GLN A 204 -14.47 -0.59 -17.84
N ARG A 205 -14.01 -0.32 -16.61
CA ARG A 205 -14.58 -0.90 -15.40
C ARG A 205 -16.04 -0.51 -15.18
N TYR A 206 -16.36 0.77 -15.37
CA TYR A 206 -17.74 1.26 -15.26
C TYR A 206 -18.68 0.51 -16.21
N ARG A 207 -18.30 0.37 -17.50
CA ARG A 207 -19.07 -0.38 -18.50
C ARG A 207 -19.26 -1.84 -18.11
N ALA A 208 -18.19 -2.50 -17.68
CA ALA A 208 -18.25 -3.91 -17.27
C ALA A 208 -19.22 -4.13 -16.10
N MET A 209 -19.18 -3.24 -15.10
CA MET A 209 -20.08 -3.33 -13.95
C MET A 209 -21.53 -3.00 -14.31
N LYS A 210 -21.75 -1.97 -15.14
CA LYS A 210 -23.09 -1.57 -15.58
C LYS A 210 -23.74 -2.70 -16.40
N GLY A 211 -23.02 -3.27 -17.35
CA GLY A 211 -23.49 -4.41 -18.14
C GLY A 211 -23.79 -5.64 -17.28
N ALA A 212 -23.02 -5.89 -16.22
CA ALA A 212 -23.31 -6.97 -15.29
C ALA A 212 -24.57 -6.71 -14.44
N GLN A 213 -24.87 -5.46 -14.09
CA GLN A 213 -26.14 -5.11 -13.40
C GLN A 213 -27.35 -5.30 -14.31
N ASP A 214 -27.25 -4.86 -15.56
CA ASP A 214 -28.34 -4.97 -16.52
C ASP A 214 -28.70 -6.44 -16.86
N THR A 215 -27.72 -7.33 -16.85
CA THR A 215 -27.93 -8.79 -17.02
C THR A 215 -28.45 -9.49 -15.77
N ALA A 216 -28.20 -8.94 -14.58
CA ALA A 216 -28.63 -9.50 -13.30
C ALA A 216 -30.07 -9.09 -12.91
N THR A 217 -30.65 -8.10 -13.57
CA THR A 217 -32.05 -7.68 -13.37
C THR A 217 -32.90 -8.30 -14.49
N PRO A 218 -33.58 -9.46 -14.25
CA PRO A 218 -34.50 -10.00 -15.24
C PRO A 218 -35.62 -9.00 -15.44
N ALA A 219 -35.96 -8.73 -16.71
CA ALA A 219 -37.12 -7.93 -17.08
C ALA A 219 -38.36 -8.55 -16.43
N GLY A 220 -38.90 -7.87 -15.43
CA GLY A 220 -40.15 -8.23 -14.74
C GLY A 220 -41.36 -7.90 -15.58
#